data_a989dcdd606f5e48489486c44921c174
#
_entry.id   a989dcdd606f5e48489486c44921c174
#
_cell.length_a   1.000
_cell.length_b   1.000
_cell.length_c   1.000
_cell.angle_alpha   90.00
_cell.angle_beta   90.00
_cell.angle_gamma   90.00
#
_symmetry.space_group_name_H-M   'P 1'
#
loop_
_entity.id
_entity.type
_entity.pdbx_description
1 polymer ?
#
loop_
_entity_poly.entity_id
_entity_poly.type
_entity_poly.pdbx_seq_one_letter_code
_entity_poly.pdbx_strand_id
1 'polypeptide(L)'
;SRGLGDVYKRQISACMRVLRDKYNCKVPTTFEELLALPGVGRKSANLIMGDVFCKPAIVTDTHCIRLCNKIGLVDGIKEPQKVEMALWKIIPPEEGSDLCHRFVMHGRAVCNARKPECEKCCLNDICRYAAENTVLTKETKEASV
;
A
#
# COMPACT_ATOMS: atom_id res chain seq x y z
N SER A 1 -14.09 -24.21 -3.96
CA SER A 1 -13.82 -23.03 -3.08
C SER A 1 -14.78 -22.89 -1.87
N ARG A 2 -15.43 -23.96 -1.43
CA ARG A 2 -16.32 -23.90 -0.25
C ARG A 2 -15.57 -23.50 1.05
N GLY A 3 -14.28 -23.83 1.20
CA GLY A 3 -13.51 -23.56 2.41
C GLY A 3 -13.18 -22.08 2.65
N LEU A 4 -12.91 -21.30 1.62
CA LEU A 4 -12.56 -19.87 1.75
C LEU A 4 -13.76 -19.03 2.23
N GLY A 5 -14.95 -19.27 1.68
CA GLY A 5 -16.17 -18.58 2.11
C GLY A 5 -16.50 -18.79 3.59
N ASP A 6 -16.26 -19.99 4.11
CA ASP A 6 -16.52 -20.30 5.52
C ASP A 6 -15.50 -19.66 6.47
N VAL A 7 -14.24 -19.52 6.04
CA VAL A 7 -13.22 -18.80 6.83
C VAL A 7 -13.59 -17.33 6.95
N TYR A 8 -13.98 -16.66 5.87
CA TYR A 8 -14.40 -15.24 5.90
C TYR A 8 -15.65 -15.03 6.76
N LYS A 9 -16.66 -15.90 6.62
CA LYS A 9 -17.86 -15.84 7.45
C LYS A 9 -17.53 -15.94 8.94
N ARG A 10 -16.66 -16.86 9.33
CA ARG A 10 -16.21 -17.03 10.71
C ARG A 10 -15.46 -15.80 11.23
N GLN A 11 -14.55 -15.23 10.42
CA GLN A 11 -13.82 -14.03 10.79
C GLN A 11 -14.74 -12.82 10.97
N ILE A 12 -15.66 -12.58 10.03
CA ILE A 12 -16.64 -11.50 10.13
C ILE A 12 -17.50 -11.67 11.36
N SER A 13 -18.06 -12.86 11.58
CA SER A 13 -18.91 -13.14 12.75
C SER A 13 -18.15 -12.98 14.07
N ALA A 14 -16.90 -13.40 14.13
CA ALA A 14 -16.05 -13.23 15.31
C ALA A 14 -15.75 -11.75 15.57
N CYS A 15 -15.41 -10.98 14.53
CA CYS A 15 -15.19 -9.54 14.64
C CYS A 15 -16.43 -8.81 15.16
N MET A 16 -17.59 -9.10 14.60
CA MET A 16 -18.86 -8.47 15.03
C MET A 16 -19.23 -8.81 16.48
N ARG A 17 -18.96 -10.04 16.94
CA ARG A 17 -19.15 -10.40 18.36
C ARG A 17 -18.23 -9.59 19.26
N VAL A 18 -16.94 -9.47 18.93
CA VAL A 18 -15.98 -8.67 19.72
C VAL A 18 -16.39 -7.21 19.77
N LEU A 19 -16.82 -6.64 18.62
CA LEU A 19 -17.32 -5.26 18.58
C LEU A 19 -18.54 -5.08 19.48
N ARG A 20 -19.49 -6.02 19.45
CA ARG A 20 -20.67 -5.98 20.30
C ARG A 20 -20.31 -6.11 21.79
N ASP A 21 -19.54 -7.13 22.13
CA ASP A 21 -19.38 -7.58 23.53
C ASP A 21 -18.31 -6.74 24.27
N LYS A 22 -17.26 -6.28 23.56
CA LYS A 22 -16.16 -5.52 24.18
C LYS A 22 -16.23 -4.02 23.90
N TYR A 23 -16.76 -3.62 22.75
CA TYR A 23 -16.71 -2.23 22.29
C TYR A 23 -18.08 -1.55 22.16
N ASN A 24 -19.16 -2.16 22.72
CA ASN A 24 -20.53 -1.64 22.67
C ASN A 24 -20.97 -1.23 21.24
N CYS A 25 -20.70 -2.08 20.26
CA CYS A 25 -20.96 -1.87 18.83
C CYS A 25 -20.24 -0.64 18.23
N LYS A 26 -19.21 -0.12 18.88
CA LYS A 26 -18.38 0.97 18.33
C LYS A 26 -17.07 0.42 17.76
N VAL A 27 -16.58 1.04 16.70
CA VAL A 27 -15.26 0.71 16.15
C VAL A 27 -14.19 1.34 17.04
N PRO A 28 -13.20 0.57 17.53
CA PRO A 28 -12.12 1.13 18.36
C PRO A 28 -11.28 2.14 17.56
N THR A 29 -10.74 3.12 18.25
CA THR A 29 -10.07 4.29 17.66
C THR A 29 -8.56 4.27 17.79
N THR A 30 -7.99 3.18 18.30
CA THR A 30 -6.54 2.97 18.41
C THR A 30 -6.09 1.84 17.49
N PHE A 31 -4.87 1.95 16.99
CA PHE A 31 -4.31 0.97 16.06
C PHE A 31 -4.21 -0.43 16.68
N GLU A 32 -3.80 -0.51 17.94
CA GLU A 32 -3.63 -1.74 18.72
C GLU A 32 -4.96 -2.46 18.91
N GLU A 33 -6.01 -1.73 19.23
CA GLU A 33 -7.35 -2.30 19.40
C GLU A 33 -7.94 -2.78 18.06
N LEU A 34 -7.69 -2.05 16.96
CA LEU A 34 -8.08 -2.49 15.63
C LEU A 34 -7.38 -3.80 15.24
N LEU A 35 -6.08 -3.93 15.53
CA LEU A 35 -5.33 -5.17 15.28
C LEU A 35 -5.81 -6.34 16.14
N ALA A 36 -6.39 -6.08 17.31
CA ALA A 36 -6.94 -7.11 18.18
C ALA A 36 -8.27 -7.68 17.67
N LEU A 37 -8.90 -7.05 16.67
CA LEU A 37 -10.14 -7.53 16.07
C LEU A 37 -9.89 -8.73 15.16
N PRO A 38 -10.68 -9.80 15.25
CA PRO A 38 -10.56 -10.96 14.38
C PRO A 38 -10.67 -10.60 12.90
N GLY A 39 -9.66 -10.99 12.11
CA GLY A 39 -9.63 -10.72 10.66
C GLY A 39 -9.16 -9.31 10.26
N VAL A 40 -8.83 -8.46 11.21
CA VAL A 40 -8.25 -7.14 10.95
C VAL A 40 -6.73 -7.22 11.02
N GLY A 41 -6.07 -7.04 9.87
CA GLY A 41 -4.61 -6.95 9.78
C GLY A 41 -4.13 -5.50 9.72
N ARG A 42 -2.79 -5.29 9.72
CA ARG A 42 -2.17 -3.96 9.65
C ARG A 42 -2.71 -3.09 8.52
N LYS A 43 -2.87 -3.66 7.32
CA LYS A 43 -3.42 -2.93 6.17
C LYS A 43 -4.81 -2.37 6.46
N SER A 44 -5.72 -3.19 7.00
CA SER A 44 -7.09 -2.78 7.31
C SER A 44 -7.12 -1.80 8.48
N ALA A 45 -6.28 -2.01 9.50
CA ALA A 45 -6.16 -1.09 10.63
C ALA A 45 -5.67 0.30 10.17
N ASN A 46 -4.61 0.37 9.35
CA ASN A 46 -4.14 1.64 8.78
C ASN A 46 -5.19 2.33 7.92
N LEU A 47 -5.93 1.56 7.10
CA LEU A 47 -7.01 2.12 6.28
C LEU A 47 -8.10 2.77 7.15
N ILE A 48 -8.52 2.10 8.22
CA ILE A 48 -9.52 2.64 9.16
C ILE A 48 -8.96 3.88 9.88
N MET A 49 -7.71 3.84 10.30
CA MET A 49 -7.07 4.99 10.95
C MET A 49 -7.03 6.21 10.04
N GLY A 50 -6.62 6.05 8.79
CA GLY A 50 -6.52 7.16 7.82
C GLY A 50 -7.89 7.63 7.34
N ASP A 51 -8.71 6.73 6.80
CA ASP A 51 -9.92 7.11 6.06
C ASP A 51 -11.13 7.41 6.98
N VAL A 52 -11.21 6.73 8.13
CA VAL A 52 -12.36 6.89 9.03
C VAL A 52 -12.05 7.87 10.18
N PHE A 53 -10.86 7.74 10.75
CA PHE A 53 -10.48 8.56 11.92
C PHE A 53 -9.60 9.76 11.57
N CYS A 54 -9.23 9.95 10.31
CA CYS A 54 -8.34 11.02 9.83
C CYS A 54 -7.05 11.12 10.65
N LYS A 55 -6.52 9.99 11.08
CA LYS A 55 -5.26 9.89 11.82
C LYS A 55 -4.13 9.50 10.88
N PRO A 56 -2.87 9.85 11.20
CA PRO A 56 -1.72 9.43 10.41
C PRO A 56 -1.72 7.93 10.17
N ALA A 57 -1.61 7.54 8.89
CA ALA A 57 -1.62 6.14 8.49
C ALA A 57 -0.84 5.93 7.18
N ILE A 58 -0.19 4.79 7.05
CA ILE A 58 0.45 4.34 5.80
C ILE A 58 -0.10 2.97 5.43
N VAL A 59 -0.86 2.93 4.34
CA VAL A 59 -1.50 1.69 3.84
C VAL A 59 -0.60 1.03 2.81
N THR A 60 0.19 0.05 3.24
CA THR A 60 1.09 -0.70 2.37
C THR A 60 0.35 -1.80 1.60
N ASP A 61 -0.31 -1.42 0.55
CA ASP A 61 -0.90 -2.36 -0.40
C ASP A 61 0.09 -2.75 -1.52
N THR A 62 -0.34 -3.58 -2.44
CA THR A 62 0.49 -4.03 -3.57
C THR A 62 0.93 -2.88 -4.49
N HIS A 63 0.12 -1.82 -4.63
CA HIS A 63 0.50 -0.63 -5.40
C HIS A 63 1.57 0.17 -4.65
N CYS A 64 1.35 0.43 -3.37
CA CYS A 64 2.30 1.14 -2.52
C CYS A 64 3.68 0.46 -2.55
N ILE A 65 3.74 -0.85 -2.25
CA ILE A 65 4.99 -1.61 -2.24
C ILE A 65 5.71 -1.53 -3.59
N ARG A 66 4.97 -1.72 -4.69
CA ARG A 66 5.53 -1.71 -6.04
C ARG A 66 6.06 -0.33 -6.43
N LEU A 67 5.26 0.72 -6.21
CA LEU A 67 5.63 2.06 -6.61
C LEU A 67 6.78 2.62 -5.78
N CYS A 68 6.76 2.40 -4.46
CA CYS A 68 7.86 2.82 -3.59
C CYS A 68 9.21 2.23 -4.04
N ASN A 69 9.23 0.95 -4.44
CA ASN A 69 10.43 0.31 -4.98
C ASN A 69 10.80 0.85 -6.37
N LYS A 70 9.84 1.09 -7.25
CA LYS A 70 10.11 1.63 -8.60
C LYS A 70 10.61 3.06 -8.56
N ILE A 71 9.99 3.91 -7.76
CA ILE A 71 10.39 5.33 -7.62
C ILE A 71 11.75 5.44 -6.93
N GLY A 72 12.06 4.54 -6.00
CA GLY A 72 13.30 4.55 -5.22
C GLY A 72 13.12 5.09 -3.79
N LEU A 73 11.90 5.14 -3.28
CA LEU A 73 11.62 5.51 -1.88
C LEU A 73 12.06 4.42 -0.90
N VAL A 74 12.03 3.17 -1.34
CA VAL A 74 12.58 2.01 -0.63
C VAL A 74 13.39 1.16 -1.61
N ASP A 75 14.29 0.32 -1.09
CA ASP A 75 15.17 -0.49 -1.92
C ASP A 75 14.94 -1.99 -1.72
N GLY A 76 14.30 -2.62 -2.71
CA GLY A 76 14.07 -4.07 -2.77
C GLY A 76 13.17 -4.64 -1.67
N ILE A 77 12.53 -3.80 -0.85
CA ILE A 77 11.70 -4.24 0.27
C ILE A 77 10.34 -4.70 -0.24
N LYS A 78 9.99 -5.97 0.00
CA LYS A 78 8.72 -6.57 -0.43
C LYS A 78 7.75 -6.82 0.73
N GLU A 79 8.25 -6.88 1.96
CA GLU A 79 7.44 -7.12 3.16
C GLU A 79 6.66 -5.86 3.52
N PRO A 80 5.30 -5.93 3.59
CA PRO A 80 4.46 -4.74 3.80
C PRO A 80 4.83 -3.94 5.04
N GLN A 81 5.07 -4.61 6.17
CA GLN A 81 5.42 -3.94 7.42
C GLN A 81 6.76 -3.22 7.34
N LYS A 82 7.76 -3.80 6.68
CA LYS A 82 9.06 -3.14 6.49
C LYS A 82 8.97 -1.93 5.58
N VAL A 83 8.14 -2.00 4.53
CA VAL A 83 7.85 -0.84 3.67
C VAL A 83 7.17 0.26 4.47
N GLU A 84 6.14 -0.08 5.26
CA GLU A 84 5.45 0.86 6.15
C GLU A 84 6.45 1.59 7.07
N MET A 85 7.28 0.83 7.78
CA MET A 85 8.28 1.38 8.70
C MET A 85 9.37 2.22 8.01
N ALA A 86 9.72 1.89 6.77
CA ALA A 86 10.65 2.70 5.99
C ALA A 86 10.00 4.01 5.54
N LEU A 87 8.75 3.99 5.11
CA LEU A 87 8.02 5.17 4.69
C LEU A 87 7.76 6.14 5.86
N TRP A 88 7.48 5.65 7.07
CA TRP A 88 7.35 6.49 8.26
C TRP A 88 8.58 7.36 8.58
N LYS A 89 9.76 7.00 8.06
CA LYS A 89 11.00 7.75 8.26
C LYS A 89 11.14 8.94 7.31
N ILE A 90 10.45 8.93 6.20
CA ILE A 90 10.64 9.88 5.09
C ILE A 90 9.35 10.64 4.71
N ILE A 91 8.19 10.12 5.08
CA ILE A 91 6.91 10.73 4.76
C ILE A 91 6.36 11.42 6.01
N PRO A 92 5.99 12.70 5.91
CA PRO A 92 5.29 13.39 7.00
C PRO A 92 4.01 12.63 7.40
N PRO A 93 3.71 12.49 8.69
CA PRO A 93 2.58 11.70 9.17
C PRO A 93 1.24 12.08 8.53
N GLU A 94 1.00 13.35 8.30
CA GLU A 94 -0.20 13.93 7.69
C GLU A 94 -0.37 13.56 6.20
N GLU A 95 0.73 13.29 5.50
CA GLU A 95 0.74 12.98 4.07
C GLU A 95 0.60 11.46 3.78
N GLY A 96 0.73 10.63 4.80
CA GLY A 96 0.84 9.17 4.62
C GLY A 96 -0.37 8.55 3.95
N SER A 97 -1.59 8.88 4.37
CA SER A 97 -2.83 8.35 3.80
C SER A 97 -3.02 8.83 2.35
N ASP A 98 -2.85 10.12 2.10
CA ASP A 98 -2.97 10.72 0.77
C ASP A 98 -1.97 10.11 -0.22
N LEU A 99 -0.72 9.94 0.19
CA LEU A 99 0.31 9.29 -0.62
C LEU A 99 -0.13 7.89 -1.05
N CYS A 100 -0.66 7.09 -0.12
CA CYS A 100 -1.12 5.74 -0.41
C CYS A 100 -2.29 5.73 -1.42
N HIS A 101 -3.25 6.62 -1.28
CA HIS A 101 -4.34 6.79 -2.24
C HIS A 101 -3.83 7.20 -3.63
N ARG A 102 -2.94 8.18 -3.69
CA ARG A 102 -2.29 8.61 -4.95
C ARG A 102 -1.54 7.46 -5.61
N PHE A 103 -0.85 6.61 -4.85
CA PHE A 103 -0.18 5.43 -5.38
C PHE A 103 -1.15 4.41 -5.97
N VAL A 104 -2.30 4.18 -5.37
CA VAL A 104 -3.33 3.30 -5.93
C VAL A 104 -3.84 3.87 -7.26
N MET A 105 -4.19 5.16 -7.29
CA MET A 105 -4.68 5.83 -8.50
C MET A 105 -3.63 5.82 -9.63
N HIS A 106 -2.42 6.26 -9.33
CA HIS A 106 -1.31 6.29 -10.28
C HIS A 106 -0.91 4.89 -10.76
N GLY A 107 -0.90 3.92 -9.85
CA GLY A 107 -0.59 2.53 -10.16
C GLY A 107 -1.62 1.83 -11.04
N ARG A 108 -2.86 2.33 -11.06
CA ARG A 108 -3.92 1.85 -11.96
C ARG A 108 -3.90 2.58 -13.30
N ALA A 109 -3.71 3.89 -13.27
CA ALA A 109 -3.83 4.73 -14.47
C ALA A 109 -2.56 4.72 -15.34
N VAL A 110 -1.38 4.79 -14.75
CA VAL A 110 -0.12 5.03 -15.47
C VAL A 110 0.92 3.95 -15.16
N CYS A 111 1.26 3.75 -13.89
CA CYS A 111 2.33 2.83 -13.49
C CYS A 111 1.79 1.41 -13.31
N ASN A 112 1.32 0.78 -14.38
CA ASN A 112 0.81 -0.58 -14.38
C ASN A 112 1.91 -1.60 -14.04
N ALA A 113 1.51 -2.73 -13.43
CA ALA A 113 2.47 -3.74 -13.00
C ALA A 113 3.23 -4.38 -14.17
N ARG A 114 2.52 -4.68 -15.27
CA ARG A 114 3.07 -5.37 -16.44
C ARG A 114 3.65 -4.42 -17.49
N LYS A 115 2.99 -3.29 -17.73
CA LYS A 115 3.37 -2.34 -18.78
C LYS A 115 3.16 -0.91 -18.28
N PRO A 116 4.11 -0.33 -17.53
CA PRO A 116 4.02 1.05 -17.09
C PRO A 116 4.21 2.02 -18.27
N GLU A 117 3.41 3.09 -18.29
CA GLU A 117 3.46 4.14 -19.32
C GLU A 117 4.39 5.28 -18.87
N CYS A 118 5.71 4.99 -18.79
CA CYS A 118 6.69 5.92 -18.24
C CYS A 118 6.75 7.25 -18.98
N GLU A 119 6.52 7.28 -20.29
CA GLU A 119 6.52 8.50 -21.12
C GLU A 119 5.40 9.49 -20.73
N LYS A 120 4.30 8.98 -20.16
CA LYS A 120 3.17 9.80 -19.69
C LYS A 120 3.21 10.04 -18.17
N CYS A 121 4.23 9.53 -17.50
CA CYS A 121 4.32 9.56 -16.05
C CYS A 121 4.85 10.91 -15.56
N CYS A 122 4.10 11.56 -14.68
CA CYS A 122 4.52 12.82 -14.06
C CYS A 122 5.75 12.67 -13.14
N LEU A 123 6.14 11.44 -12.81
CA LEU A 123 7.31 11.14 -11.99
C LEU A 123 8.51 10.66 -12.83
N ASN A 124 8.43 10.73 -14.17
CA ASN A 124 9.44 10.17 -15.05
C ASN A 124 10.87 10.67 -14.75
N ASP A 125 11.00 11.97 -14.49
CA ASP A 125 12.31 12.63 -14.28
C ASP A 125 13.00 12.26 -12.97
N ILE A 126 12.23 11.79 -11.97
CA ILE A 126 12.73 11.44 -10.63
C ILE A 126 12.64 9.93 -10.34
N CYS A 127 12.05 9.16 -11.24
CA CYS A 127 11.78 7.75 -11.02
C CYS A 127 13.01 6.89 -11.36
N ARG A 128 13.54 6.17 -10.35
CA ARG A 128 14.66 5.23 -10.54
C ARG A 128 14.41 4.23 -11.66
N TYR A 129 13.25 3.60 -11.67
CA TYR A 129 12.88 2.62 -12.70
C TYR A 129 12.86 3.23 -14.11
N ALA A 130 12.40 4.47 -14.28
CA ALA A 130 12.39 5.13 -15.59
C ALA A 130 13.82 5.41 -16.07
N ALA A 131 14.69 5.90 -15.18
CA ALA A 131 16.11 6.15 -15.48
C ALA A 131 16.83 4.87 -15.93
N GLU A 132 16.69 3.78 -15.17
CA GLU A 132 17.30 2.47 -15.49
C GLU A 132 16.83 1.93 -16.84
N ASN A 133 15.54 2.01 -17.17
CA ASN A 133 15.00 1.54 -18.45
C ASN A 133 15.38 2.42 -19.64
N THR A 134 15.62 3.71 -19.42
CA THR A 134 16.08 4.62 -20.48
C THR A 134 17.51 4.30 -20.89
N VAL A 135 18.37 3.92 -19.94
CA VAL A 135 19.76 3.50 -20.21
C VAL A 135 19.77 2.19 -21.01
N LEU A 136 19.00 1.19 -20.58
CA LEU A 136 18.91 -0.12 -21.25
C LEU A 136 18.43 -0.01 -22.71
N THR A 137 17.48 0.89 -22.99
CA THR A 137 16.96 1.10 -24.36
C THR A 137 17.96 1.82 -25.27
N LYS A 138 18.90 2.60 -24.74
CA LYS A 138 19.99 3.21 -25.52
C LYS A 138 21.07 2.20 -25.87
N GLU A 139 21.50 1.40 -24.90
CA GLU A 139 22.53 0.35 -25.10
C GLU A 139 22.08 -0.71 -26.11
N THR A 140 20.79 -1.13 -26.08
CA THR A 140 20.26 -2.09 -27.07
C THR A 140 20.14 -1.54 -28.49
N LYS A 141 20.00 -0.22 -28.67
CA LYS A 141 19.99 0.41 -29.98
C LYS A 141 21.39 0.60 -30.54
N GLU A 142 22.39 0.86 -29.71
CA GLU A 142 23.79 0.97 -30.12
C GLU A 142 24.44 -0.39 -30.45
N ALA A 143 23.98 -1.46 -29.81
CA ALA A 143 24.46 -2.82 -30.10
C ALA A 143 23.84 -3.46 -31.37
N SER A 144 22.89 -2.77 -32.01
CA SER A 144 22.17 -3.28 -33.20
C SER A 144 22.55 -2.52 -34.49
N VAL A 145 23.60 -1.74 -34.46
CA VAL A 145 24.24 -1.03 -35.60
C VAL A 145 25.61 -1.64 -35.85
#